data_19356edcc2b710ba7fe85c51ad985e57
#
_entry.id   19356edcc2b710ba7fe85c51ad985e57
#
_cell.length_a   1.000
_cell.length_b   1.000
_cell.length_c   1.000
_cell.angle_alpha   90.00
_cell.angle_beta   90.00
_cell.angle_gamma   90.00
#
_symmetry.space_group_name_H-M   'P 1'
#
loop_
_entity.id
_entity.type
_entity.pdbx_description
1 polymer ?
#
loop_
_entity_poly.entity_id
_entity_poly.type
_entity_poly.pdbx_seq_one_letter_code
_entity_poly.pdbx_strand_id
1 'polypeptide(L)'
;IPPLVARGRRQETVRTDLEAEEATHLKEKSVDAVLISNILFQVDNKTAVAREAFRILKPGGELLVVEWAEEKNSFGPPVKARLDRKAAEEFFLKAGFSFRKEFPAGEHHYGLIFRK
;
A
#
# COMPACT_ATOMS: atom_id res chain seq x y z
N ILE A 1 0.20 2.00 -14.85
CA ILE A 1 -0.07 2.08 -13.42
C ILE A 1 0.08 0.70 -12.79
N PRO A 2 0.90 0.58 -11.74
CA PRO A 2 1.04 -0.68 -11.03
C PRO A 2 -0.28 -1.16 -10.44
N PRO A 3 -0.50 -2.47 -10.35
CA PRO A 3 -1.75 -2.98 -9.82
C PRO A 3 -1.84 -2.85 -8.30
N LEU A 4 -3.05 -2.60 -7.84
CA LEU A 4 -3.44 -2.80 -6.46
C LEU A 4 -4.06 -4.19 -6.38
N VAL A 5 -3.56 -5.04 -5.47
CA VAL A 5 -4.11 -6.38 -5.29
C VAL A 5 -5.01 -6.39 -4.07
N ALA A 6 -6.27 -6.71 -4.28
CA ALA A 6 -7.26 -6.80 -3.22
C ALA A 6 -7.74 -8.25 -3.10
N ARG A 7 -7.86 -8.77 -1.87
CA ARG A 7 -8.34 -10.12 -1.60
C ARG A 7 -9.63 -10.09 -0.79
N GLY A 8 -10.61 -10.81 -1.30
CA GLY A 8 -11.82 -11.17 -0.60
C GLY A 8 -12.00 -12.68 -0.74
N ARG A 9 -13.19 -13.13 -1.12
CA ARG A 9 -13.44 -14.54 -1.44
C ARG A 9 -12.67 -15.01 -2.65
N ARG A 10 -12.29 -14.09 -3.51
CA ARG A 10 -11.43 -14.31 -4.66
C ARG A 10 -10.41 -13.19 -4.73
N GLN A 11 -9.30 -13.47 -5.38
CA GLN A 11 -8.25 -12.49 -5.60
C GLN A 11 -8.57 -11.69 -6.87
N GLU A 12 -8.43 -10.38 -6.78
CA GLU A 12 -8.57 -9.48 -7.91
C GLU A 12 -7.38 -8.56 -8.01
N THR A 13 -6.95 -8.29 -9.24
CA THR A 13 -5.93 -7.28 -9.52
C THR A 13 -6.60 -6.13 -10.26
N VAL A 14 -6.53 -4.94 -9.69
CA VAL A 14 -7.17 -3.75 -10.25
C VAL A 14 -6.10 -2.83 -10.81
N ARG A 15 -6.27 -2.40 -12.06
CA ARG A 15 -5.40 -1.41 -12.70
C ARG A 15 -6.21 -0.16 -12.97
N THR A 16 -5.82 0.94 -12.33
CA THR A 16 -6.55 2.20 -12.42
C THR A 16 -5.65 3.35 -11.94
N ASP A 17 -6.13 4.57 -12.10
CA ASP A 17 -5.49 5.73 -11.50
C ASP A 17 -5.79 5.73 -10.00
N LEU A 18 -4.84 5.26 -9.20
CA LEU A 18 -5.01 5.10 -7.76
C LEU A 18 -5.12 6.42 -7.00
N GLU A 19 -4.93 7.55 -7.69
CA GLU A 19 -5.09 8.87 -7.10
C GLU A 19 -6.51 9.41 -7.25
N ALA A 20 -7.32 8.78 -8.10
CA ALA A 20 -8.70 9.16 -8.28
C ALA A 20 -9.56 8.67 -7.11
N GLU A 21 -10.66 9.37 -6.87
CA GLU A 21 -11.64 8.96 -5.86
C GLU A 21 -12.27 7.62 -6.28
N GLU A 22 -12.40 6.71 -5.32
CA GLU A 22 -12.92 5.35 -5.56
C GLU A 22 -12.20 4.63 -6.71
N ALA A 23 -10.89 4.80 -6.77
CA ALA A 23 -10.05 4.37 -7.88
C ALA A 23 -10.17 2.89 -8.25
N THR A 24 -10.38 2.00 -7.28
CA THR A 24 -10.48 0.56 -7.55
C THR A 24 -11.83 0.16 -8.15
N HIS A 25 -12.82 1.00 -8.03
CA HIS A 25 -14.23 0.69 -8.36
C HIS A 25 -14.78 -0.49 -7.55
N LEU A 26 -14.09 -0.89 -6.50
CA LEU A 26 -14.56 -1.92 -5.59
C LEU A 26 -15.49 -1.30 -4.55
N LYS A 27 -16.44 -2.11 -4.10
CA LYS A 27 -17.38 -1.69 -3.08
C LYS A 27 -16.65 -1.50 -1.75
N GLU A 28 -17.09 -0.53 -0.95
CA GLU A 28 -16.53 -0.37 0.39
C GLU A 28 -16.72 -1.63 1.23
N LYS A 29 -15.79 -1.90 2.13
CA LYS A 29 -15.84 -3.03 3.06
C LYS A 29 -16.07 -4.37 2.34
N SER A 30 -15.43 -4.56 1.20
CA SER A 30 -15.66 -5.74 0.34
C SER A 30 -14.52 -6.75 0.34
N VAL A 31 -13.33 -6.38 0.81
CA VAL A 31 -12.15 -7.26 0.73
C VAL A 31 -11.55 -7.51 2.10
N ASP A 32 -10.87 -8.65 2.24
CA ASP A 32 -10.26 -9.06 3.51
C ASP A 32 -8.82 -8.57 3.65
N ALA A 33 -8.12 -8.40 2.53
CA ALA A 33 -6.74 -7.95 2.52
C ALA A 33 -6.42 -7.16 1.26
N VAL A 34 -5.48 -6.21 1.39
CA VAL A 34 -4.96 -5.41 0.28
C VAL A 34 -3.44 -5.49 0.33
N LEU A 35 -2.82 -5.67 -0.83
CA LEU A 35 -1.38 -5.58 -0.98
C LEU A 35 -1.03 -4.37 -1.86
N ILE A 36 -0.21 -3.47 -1.32
CA ILE A 36 0.40 -2.37 -2.07
C ILE A 36 1.88 -2.69 -2.19
N SER A 37 2.36 -2.84 -3.42
CA SER A 37 3.74 -3.26 -3.66
C SER A 37 4.39 -2.39 -4.72
N ASN A 38 5.47 -1.70 -4.35
CA ASN A 38 6.34 -0.93 -5.24
C ASN A 38 5.62 0.15 -6.05
N ILE A 39 4.59 0.77 -5.50
CA ILE A 39 3.83 1.81 -6.22
C ILE A 39 3.89 3.18 -5.57
N LEU A 40 4.13 3.27 -4.26
CA LEU A 40 4.04 4.54 -3.54
C LEU A 40 5.04 5.57 -4.03
N PHE A 41 6.21 5.13 -4.51
CA PHE A 41 7.20 6.05 -5.05
C PHE A 41 6.76 6.73 -6.36
N GLN A 42 5.77 6.15 -7.05
CA GLN A 42 5.28 6.66 -8.35
C GLN A 42 4.08 7.59 -8.23
N VAL A 43 3.36 7.55 -7.12
CA VAL A 43 2.12 8.32 -6.98
C VAL A 43 2.38 9.66 -6.29
N ASP A 44 1.75 10.71 -6.81
CA ASP A 44 1.85 12.04 -6.22
C ASP A 44 0.96 12.17 -5.00
N ASN A 45 -0.25 11.61 -5.07
CA ASN A 45 -1.21 11.67 -3.96
C ASN A 45 -1.30 10.35 -3.21
N LYS A 46 -0.33 10.13 -2.32
CA LYS A 46 -0.26 8.91 -1.52
C LYS A 46 -1.43 8.78 -0.54
N THR A 47 -1.96 9.91 -0.09
CA THR A 47 -3.12 9.94 0.79
C THR A 47 -4.35 9.32 0.13
N ALA A 48 -4.56 9.59 -1.16
CA ALA A 48 -5.68 9.01 -1.90
C ALA A 48 -5.57 7.48 -1.96
N VAL A 49 -4.35 6.96 -2.17
CA VAL A 49 -4.10 5.51 -2.19
C VAL A 49 -4.43 4.89 -0.83
N ALA A 50 -3.97 5.52 0.25
CA ALA A 50 -4.25 5.02 1.61
C ALA A 50 -5.74 5.04 1.93
N ARG A 51 -6.45 6.09 1.52
CA ARG A 51 -7.91 6.19 1.72
C ARG A 51 -8.65 5.11 0.97
N GLU A 52 -8.24 4.84 -0.27
CA GLU A 52 -8.90 3.81 -1.08
C GLU A 52 -8.71 2.44 -0.48
N ALA A 53 -7.50 2.10 -0.04
CA ALA A 53 -7.23 0.84 0.64
C ALA A 53 -8.10 0.71 1.90
N PHE A 54 -8.21 1.78 2.67
CA PHE A 54 -9.03 1.78 3.88
C PHE A 54 -10.51 1.57 3.55
N ARG A 55 -10.99 2.25 2.52
CA ARG A 55 -12.40 2.18 2.12
C ARG A 55 -12.82 0.76 1.75
N ILE A 56 -12.03 0.06 0.94
CA ILE A 56 -12.41 -1.25 0.41
C ILE A 56 -12.21 -2.40 1.40
N LEU A 57 -11.37 -2.22 2.42
CA LEU A 57 -11.14 -3.24 3.44
C LEU A 57 -12.32 -3.38 4.40
N LYS A 58 -12.64 -4.61 4.74
CA LYS A 58 -13.57 -4.91 5.83
C LYS A 58 -12.94 -4.49 7.16
N PRO A 59 -13.74 -4.15 8.18
CA PRO A 59 -13.22 -3.94 9.53
C PRO A 59 -12.40 -5.16 9.98
N GLY A 60 -11.20 -4.92 10.50
CA GLY A 60 -10.28 -5.99 10.86
C GLY A 60 -9.47 -6.54 9.70
N GLY A 61 -9.70 -6.06 8.49
CA GLY A 61 -8.93 -6.47 7.32
C GLY A 61 -7.49 -5.98 7.38
N GLU A 62 -6.60 -6.64 6.65
CA GLU A 62 -5.17 -6.35 6.67
C GLU A 62 -4.69 -5.64 5.42
N LEU A 63 -3.78 -4.68 5.62
CA LEU A 63 -3.07 -4.02 4.55
C LEU A 63 -1.60 -4.42 4.64
N LEU A 64 -1.06 -4.94 3.55
CA LEU A 64 0.35 -5.26 3.42
C LEU A 64 1.00 -4.26 2.48
N VAL A 65 2.10 -3.66 2.92
CA VAL A 65 2.85 -2.68 2.14
C VAL A 65 4.26 -3.18 1.93
N VAL A 66 4.69 -3.27 0.67
CA VAL A 66 6.07 -3.63 0.31
C VAL A 66 6.61 -2.51 -0.56
N GLU A 67 7.71 -1.89 -0.15
CA GLU A 67 8.33 -0.79 -0.88
C GLU A 67 9.84 -0.90 -0.86
N TRP A 68 10.50 -0.15 -1.77
CA TRP A 68 11.94 -0.08 -1.83
C TRP A 68 12.50 0.56 -0.57
N ALA A 69 13.48 -0.11 0.03
CA ALA A 69 14.18 0.45 1.19
C ALA A 69 15.01 1.68 0.78
N GLU A 70 15.21 2.59 1.74
CA GLU A 70 15.96 3.82 1.53
C GLU A 70 17.47 3.57 1.66
N GLU A 71 18.00 2.70 0.81
CA GLU A 71 19.43 2.40 0.80
C GLU A 71 20.00 2.63 -0.61
N LYS A 72 21.27 2.98 -0.67
CA LYS A 72 21.96 3.17 -1.93
C LYS A 72 22.26 1.82 -2.57
N ASN A 73 21.70 1.59 -3.73
CA ASN A 73 22.01 0.42 -4.55
C ASN A 73 21.76 0.78 -6.02
N SER A 74 22.18 -0.11 -6.92
CA SER A 74 22.02 0.10 -8.37
C SER A 74 20.68 -0.36 -8.90
N PHE A 75 19.79 -0.84 -8.05
CA PHE A 75 18.49 -1.38 -8.43
C PHE A 75 17.37 -0.42 -8.04
N GLY A 76 16.29 -0.49 -8.80
CA GLY A 76 15.05 0.20 -8.49
C GLY A 76 15.11 1.71 -8.74
N PRO A 77 14.16 2.45 -8.17
CA PRO A 77 14.06 3.89 -8.38
C PRO A 77 15.18 4.65 -7.66
N PRO A 78 15.47 5.88 -8.06
CA PRO A 78 16.42 6.73 -7.34
C PRO A 78 16.04 6.84 -5.87
N VAL A 79 17.05 6.88 -4.99
CA VAL A 79 16.82 6.97 -3.54
C VAL A 79 15.89 8.13 -3.17
N LYS A 80 16.01 9.25 -3.88
CA LYS A 80 15.13 10.42 -3.65
C LYS A 80 13.65 10.14 -3.89
N ALA A 81 13.34 9.19 -4.74
CA ALA A 81 11.96 8.84 -5.07
C ALA A 81 11.38 7.80 -4.11
N ARG A 82 12.21 7.19 -3.28
CA ARG A 82 11.77 6.13 -2.36
C ARG A 82 11.14 6.74 -1.12
N LEU A 83 10.06 6.10 -0.67
CA LEU A 83 9.40 6.48 0.57
C LEU A 83 10.02 5.68 1.70
N ASP A 84 10.62 6.35 2.70
CA ASP A 84 11.21 5.62 3.81
C ASP A 84 10.13 4.95 4.67
N ARG A 85 10.53 3.91 5.40
CA ARG A 85 9.62 3.08 6.19
C ARG A 85 8.81 3.90 7.19
N LYS A 86 9.45 4.86 7.85
CA LYS A 86 8.80 5.67 8.87
C LYS A 86 7.74 6.59 8.28
N ALA A 87 8.04 7.19 7.13
CA ALA A 87 7.08 8.03 6.42
C ALA A 87 5.89 7.21 5.92
N ALA A 88 6.14 6.02 5.41
CA ALA A 88 5.08 5.11 4.98
C ALA A 88 4.16 4.75 6.14
N GLU A 89 4.74 4.40 7.29
CA GLU A 89 3.97 4.10 8.49
C GLU A 89 3.06 5.26 8.87
N GLU A 90 3.58 6.48 8.89
CA GLU A 90 2.81 7.67 9.23
C GLU A 90 1.65 7.91 8.27
N PHE A 91 1.85 7.71 6.98
CA PHE A 91 0.77 7.87 6.00
C PHE A 91 -0.42 6.99 6.31
N PHE A 92 -0.16 5.72 6.60
CA PHE A 92 -1.24 4.78 6.85
C PHE A 92 -1.88 4.96 8.23
N LEU A 93 -1.10 5.35 9.23
CA LEU A 93 -1.66 5.71 10.54
C LEU A 93 -2.63 6.89 10.42
N LYS A 94 -2.28 7.90 9.65
CA LYS A 94 -3.16 9.06 9.41
C LYS A 94 -4.43 8.70 8.66
N ALA A 95 -4.38 7.65 7.85
CA ALA A 95 -5.55 7.18 7.13
C ALA A 95 -6.52 6.36 8.00
N GLY A 96 -6.11 6.03 9.22
CA GLY A 96 -6.95 5.30 10.17
C GLY A 96 -6.50 3.88 10.47
N PHE A 97 -5.45 3.41 9.83
CA PHE A 97 -4.91 2.08 10.07
C PHE A 97 -4.16 2.00 11.40
N SER A 98 -4.11 0.79 11.96
CA SER A 98 -3.25 0.45 13.09
C SER A 98 -2.06 -0.33 12.59
N PHE A 99 -0.86 0.02 13.04
CA PHE A 99 0.35 -0.73 12.69
C PHE A 99 0.38 -2.05 13.45
N ARG A 100 0.70 -3.13 12.72
CA ARG A 100 0.80 -4.47 13.34
C ARG A 100 2.25 -4.91 13.49
N LYS A 101 2.96 -5.01 12.39
CA LYS A 101 4.36 -5.42 12.44
C LYS A 101 5.07 -5.16 11.10
N GLU A 102 6.39 -5.20 11.18
CA GLU A 102 7.28 -5.21 10.03
C GLU A 102 7.58 -6.68 9.68
N PHE A 103 7.74 -6.98 8.39
CA PHE A 103 8.11 -8.31 7.95
C PHE A 103 9.21 -8.25 6.89
N PRO A 104 10.03 -9.33 6.75
CA PRO A 104 11.07 -9.38 5.73
C PRO A 104 10.44 -9.40 4.33
N ALA A 105 10.92 -8.53 3.44
CA ALA A 105 10.41 -8.43 2.08
C ALA A 105 11.53 -8.47 1.03
N GLY A 106 12.72 -8.93 1.42
CA GLY A 106 13.89 -9.01 0.56
C GLY A 106 14.98 -8.02 0.97
N GLU A 107 16.14 -8.10 0.32
CA GLU A 107 17.30 -7.29 0.68
C GLU A 107 17.11 -5.80 0.50
N HIS A 108 16.30 -5.43 -0.51
CA HIS A 108 16.17 -4.03 -0.93
C HIS A 108 14.78 -3.45 -0.66
N HIS A 109 13.97 -4.18 0.09
CA HIS A 109 12.59 -3.78 0.38
C HIS A 109 12.29 -3.89 1.87
N TYR A 110 11.32 -3.10 2.32
CA TYR A 110 10.72 -3.30 3.63
C TYR A 110 9.26 -3.73 3.46
N GLY A 111 8.75 -4.43 4.44
CA GLY A 111 7.36 -4.85 4.46
C GLY A 111 6.69 -4.43 5.76
N LEU A 112 5.49 -3.90 5.67
CA LEU A 112 4.69 -3.45 6.81
C LEU A 112 3.30 -4.07 6.74
N ILE A 113 2.78 -4.44 7.90
CA ILE A 113 1.40 -4.94 8.02
C ILE A 113 0.61 -4.00 8.90
N PHE A 114 -0.52 -3.57 8.38
CA PHE A 114 -1.48 -2.73 9.09
C PHE A 114 -2.82 -3.45 9.19
N ARG A 115 -3.66 -3.01 10.11
CA ARG A 115 -5.04 -3.48 10.26
C ARG A 115 -5.99 -2.30 10.24
N LYS A 116 -7.12 -2.49 9.57
CA LYS A 116 -8.19 -1.51 9.58
C LYS A 116 -8.98 -1.54 10.89
#